data_a13dca74e4e54cfb424d5fee1d4560de
#
_entry.id   a13dca74e4e54cfb424d5fee1d4560de
#
_cell.length_a   1.000
_cell.length_b   1.000
_cell.length_c   1.000
_cell.angle_alpha   90.00
_cell.angle_beta   90.00
_cell.angle_gamma   90.00
#
_symmetry.space_group_name_H-M   'P 1'
#
loop_
_entity.id
_entity.type
_entity.pdbx_description
1 polymer ?
#
loop_
_entity_poly.entity_id
_entity_poly.type
_entity_poly.pdbx_seq_one_letter_code
_entity_poly.pdbx_strand_id
1 'polypeptide(L)'
;MLNYQKIQENDLSQQVGVDVQLEQAQHFQPEQLNGRWGKLIPLQTLESDSTLFRSMWRTIERESNKGVWTYLPYDEFVFQVQLEGALKSNFALKHALHYLVQVGHQAIGWVGLINIREKDQVAEIGNLYF
;
A
#
# COMPACT_ATOMS: atom_id res chain seq x y z
N MET A 1 -23.68 -2.48 -0.69
CA MET A 1 -23.95 -3.12 0.60
C MET A 1 -23.33 -4.51 0.55
N LEU A 2 -22.28 -4.76 1.29
CA LEU A 2 -21.73 -6.10 1.43
C LEU A 2 -22.75 -6.94 2.17
N ASN A 3 -23.31 -7.95 1.50
CA ASN A 3 -24.18 -8.92 2.10
C ASN A 3 -23.33 -9.78 3.05
N TYR A 4 -23.16 -9.31 4.27
CA TYR A 4 -22.65 -10.15 5.35
C TYR A 4 -23.69 -11.23 5.61
N GLN A 5 -23.29 -12.49 5.42
CA GLN A 5 -23.92 -13.67 5.97
C GLN A 5 -24.75 -14.54 5.02
N LYS A 6 -24.10 -15.52 4.59
CA LYS A 6 -24.70 -16.83 4.74
C LYS A 6 -23.74 -17.65 5.59
N ILE A 7 -24.10 -17.93 6.81
CA ILE A 7 -23.45 -18.94 7.64
C ILE A 7 -24.15 -20.24 7.29
N GLN A 8 -23.40 -21.28 7.02
CA GLN A 8 -23.92 -22.63 6.85
C GLN A 8 -23.34 -23.53 7.94
N GLU A 9 -23.98 -24.65 8.18
CA GLU A 9 -23.51 -25.64 9.13
C GLU A 9 -22.83 -26.77 8.36
N ASN A 10 -21.64 -27.17 8.79
CA ASN A 10 -20.94 -28.32 8.23
C ASN A 10 -21.40 -29.63 8.87
N ASP A 11 -20.89 -30.76 8.38
CA ASP A 11 -21.25 -32.10 8.89
C ASP A 11 -20.88 -32.34 10.35
N LEU A 12 -20.09 -31.45 10.96
CA LEU A 12 -19.72 -31.47 12.37
C LEU A 12 -20.54 -30.53 13.24
N SER A 13 -21.67 -30.01 12.71
CA SER A 13 -22.51 -29.00 13.38
C SER A 13 -21.77 -27.72 13.77
N GLN A 14 -20.77 -27.34 13.00
CA GLN A 14 -20.04 -26.08 13.17
C GLN A 14 -20.53 -25.03 12.20
N GLN A 15 -20.69 -23.81 12.69
CA GLN A 15 -20.99 -22.67 11.81
C GLN A 15 -19.76 -22.31 10.98
N VAL A 16 -19.88 -22.37 9.67
CA VAL A 16 -18.83 -22.03 8.71
C VAL A 16 -19.36 -21.01 7.70
N GLY A 17 -18.45 -20.27 7.08
CA GLY A 17 -18.80 -19.41 5.95
C GLY A 17 -19.27 -20.23 4.76
N VAL A 18 -19.97 -19.58 3.84
CA VAL A 18 -20.34 -20.21 2.56
C VAL A 18 -19.11 -20.43 1.71
N ASP A 19 -19.15 -21.44 0.85
CA ASP A 19 -18.10 -21.66 -0.15
C ASP A 19 -17.97 -20.44 -1.06
N VAL A 20 -16.77 -19.92 -1.15
CA VAL A 20 -16.45 -18.81 -2.03
C VAL A 20 -15.99 -19.37 -3.38
N GLN A 21 -16.78 -19.09 -4.42
CA GLN A 21 -16.36 -19.35 -5.79
C GLN A 21 -15.39 -18.23 -6.18
N LEU A 22 -14.09 -18.52 -6.13
CA LEU A 22 -13.07 -17.61 -6.63
C LEU A 22 -13.04 -17.70 -8.16
N GLU A 23 -13.46 -16.65 -8.83
CA GLU A 23 -13.15 -16.48 -10.24
C GLU A 23 -11.63 -16.39 -10.41
N GLN A 24 -11.12 -16.68 -11.61
CA GLN A 24 -9.70 -16.56 -11.87
C GLN A 24 -9.25 -15.13 -11.54
N ALA A 25 -8.37 -14.98 -10.57
CA ALA A 25 -7.87 -13.67 -10.15
C ALA A 25 -7.20 -12.97 -11.33
N GLN A 26 -7.65 -11.74 -11.60
CA GLN A 26 -6.98 -10.89 -12.57
C GLN A 26 -5.69 -10.36 -11.95
N HIS A 27 -4.65 -10.27 -12.77
CA HIS A 27 -3.41 -9.64 -12.33
C HIS A 27 -3.67 -8.17 -11.95
N PHE A 28 -3.30 -7.80 -10.73
CA PHE A 28 -3.51 -6.45 -10.24
C PHE A 28 -2.62 -5.45 -10.99
N GLN A 29 -3.25 -4.46 -11.63
CA GLN A 29 -2.56 -3.35 -12.30
C GLN A 29 -2.63 -2.11 -11.41
N PRO A 30 -1.49 -1.51 -11.04
CA PRO A 30 -1.49 -0.30 -10.24
C PRO A 30 -2.00 0.89 -11.04
N GLU A 31 -3.13 1.44 -10.62
CA GLU A 31 -3.75 2.62 -11.22
C GLU A 31 -3.84 3.77 -10.23
N GLN A 32 -3.85 5.00 -10.72
CA GLN A 32 -4.11 6.16 -9.89
C GLN A 32 -5.54 6.11 -9.34
N LEU A 33 -5.68 6.25 -8.03
CA LEU A 33 -6.97 6.33 -7.37
C LEU A 33 -7.27 7.78 -6.97
N ASN A 34 -8.46 8.26 -7.33
CA ASN A 34 -8.89 9.61 -7.03
C ASN A 34 -9.94 9.59 -5.93
N GLY A 35 -9.62 10.19 -4.80
CA GLY A 35 -10.52 10.38 -3.67
C GLY A 35 -11.03 11.82 -3.59
N ARG A 36 -11.97 12.06 -2.68
CA ARG A 36 -12.54 13.40 -2.44
C ARG A 36 -11.51 14.42 -1.96
N TRP A 37 -10.53 13.98 -1.16
CA TRP A 37 -9.59 14.86 -0.46
C TRP A 37 -8.16 14.74 -0.97
N GLY A 38 -7.87 13.70 -1.74
CA GLY A 38 -6.53 13.43 -2.24
C GLY A 38 -6.53 12.32 -3.28
N LYS A 39 -5.32 11.93 -3.67
CA LYS A 39 -5.08 10.89 -4.67
C LYS A 39 -4.06 9.90 -4.15
N LEU A 40 -4.18 8.66 -4.60
CA LEU A 40 -3.12 7.66 -4.46
C LEU A 40 -2.45 7.49 -5.82
N ILE A 41 -1.17 7.80 -5.87
CA ILE A 41 -0.38 7.75 -7.10
C ILE A 41 0.57 6.56 -7.01
N PRO A 42 0.47 5.57 -7.92
CA PRO A 42 1.36 4.42 -7.89
C PRO A 42 2.82 4.85 -8.05
N LEU A 43 3.68 4.43 -7.14
CA LEU A 43 5.09 4.80 -7.17
C LEU A 43 5.83 4.27 -8.40
N GLN A 44 5.40 3.12 -8.91
CA GLN A 44 5.97 2.49 -10.10
C GLN A 44 5.81 3.35 -11.36
N THR A 45 4.79 4.21 -11.40
CA THR A 45 4.52 5.11 -12.54
C THR A 45 5.21 6.48 -12.44
N LEU A 46 5.84 6.77 -11.28
CA LEU A 46 6.50 8.05 -11.05
C LEU A 46 7.96 8.01 -11.43
N GLU A 47 8.41 9.04 -12.17
CA GLU A 47 9.82 9.30 -12.37
C GLU A 47 10.47 9.78 -11.07
N SER A 48 11.74 9.41 -10.86
CA SER A 48 12.48 9.73 -9.63
C SER A 48 12.70 11.24 -9.44
N ASP A 49 12.75 11.97 -10.54
CA ASP A 49 12.90 13.42 -10.57
C ASP A 49 11.55 14.15 -10.59
N SER A 50 10.41 13.43 -10.50
CA SER A 50 9.09 14.05 -10.48
C SER A 50 8.95 15.03 -9.30
N THR A 51 8.20 16.10 -9.53
CA THR A 51 7.93 17.10 -8.49
C THR A 51 7.24 16.48 -7.29
N LEU A 52 6.37 15.50 -7.51
CA LEU A 52 5.65 14.83 -6.44
C LEU A 52 6.58 13.96 -5.58
N PHE A 53 7.48 13.18 -6.20
CA PHE A 53 8.44 12.37 -5.46
C PHE A 53 9.42 13.26 -4.67
N ARG A 54 9.89 14.35 -5.25
CA ARG A 54 10.70 15.34 -4.52
C ARG A 54 9.93 16.00 -3.37
N SER A 55 8.61 16.22 -3.51
CA SER A 55 7.82 16.76 -2.40
C SER A 55 7.72 15.76 -1.25
N MET A 56 7.64 14.46 -1.53
CA MET A 56 7.69 13.41 -0.52
C MET A 56 9.02 13.40 0.22
N TRP A 57 10.13 13.48 -0.52
CA TRP A 57 11.45 13.56 0.09
C TRP A 57 11.56 14.74 1.06
N ARG A 58 11.10 15.92 0.66
CA ARG A 58 11.10 17.11 1.54
C ARG A 58 10.23 16.94 2.80
N THR A 59 9.17 16.16 2.72
CA THR A 59 8.34 15.82 3.91
C THR A 59 9.18 15.02 4.89
N ILE A 60 9.91 14.01 4.42
CA ILE A 60 10.80 13.17 5.24
C ILE A 60 11.94 14.00 5.86
N GLU A 61 12.62 14.81 5.07
CA GLU A 61 13.73 15.64 5.55
C GLU A 61 13.33 16.59 6.69
N ARG A 62 12.06 16.98 6.75
CA ARG A 62 11.52 17.88 7.78
C ARG A 62 10.96 17.15 8.98
N GLU A 63 10.81 15.83 8.89
CA GLU A 63 10.26 15.04 9.98
C GLU A 63 11.24 14.98 11.15
N SER A 64 10.81 15.53 12.27
CA SER A 64 11.59 15.53 13.50
C SER A 64 11.27 14.37 14.44
N ASN A 65 10.09 13.76 14.26
CA ASN A 65 9.66 12.66 15.10
C ASN A 65 10.24 11.33 14.58
N LYS A 66 11.31 10.89 15.19
CA LYS A 66 11.94 9.58 14.83
C LYS A 66 11.05 8.39 15.10
N GLY A 67 10.03 8.54 15.93
CA GLY A 67 9.06 7.48 16.23
C GLY A 67 8.24 7.02 15.02
N VAL A 68 8.13 7.82 13.96
CA VAL A 68 7.43 7.42 12.73
C VAL A 68 8.06 6.20 12.05
N TRP A 69 9.34 5.94 12.30
CA TRP A 69 10.07 4.81 11.71
C TRP A 69 9.95 3.51 12.50
N THR A 70 9.44 3.54 13.73
CA THR A 70 9.47 2.41 14.68
C THR A 70 8.86 1.13 14.14
N TYR A 71 7.80 1.23 13.35
CA TYR A 71 7.07 0.07 12.81
C TYR A 71 7.24 -0.13 11.31
N LEU A 72 8.13 0.63 10.69
CA LEU A 72 8.47 0.44 9.28
C LEU A 72 9.59 -0.58 9.13
N PRO A 73 9.66 -1.32 8.02
CA PRO A 73 10.66 -2.38 7.81
C PRO A 73 12.04 -1.82 7.38
N TYR A 74 12.29 -0.57 7.62
CA TYR A 74 13.55 0.13 7.32
C TYR A 74 13.78 1.27 8.30
N ASP A 75 15.05 1.64 8.44
CA ASP A 75 15.45 2.79 9.23
C ASP A 75 15.15 4.11 8.49
N GLU A 76 15.37 5.22 9.19
CA GLU A 76 15.29 6.56 8.61
C GLU A 76 16.15 6.67 7.35
N PHE A 77 15.57 7.21 6.28
CA PHE A 77 16.29 7.48 5.06
C PHE A 77 17.14 8.74 5.19
N VAL A 78 18.42 8.64 4.82
CA VAL A 78 19.36 9.76 4.79
C VAL A 78 19.44 10.39 3.39
N PHE A 79 19.12 9.61 2.36
CA PHE A 79 19.16 10.04 0.97
C PHE A 79 17.90 9.65 0.21
N GLN A 80 17.45 10.49 -0.71
CA GLN A 80 16.27 10.23 -1.55
C GLN A 80 16.36 8.89 -2.29
N VAL A 81 17.55 8.49 -2.74
CA VAL A 81 17.76 7.21 -3.44
C VAL A 81 17.45 5.99 -2.57
N GLN A 82 17.61 6.10 -1.25
CA GLN A 82 17.24 5.02 -0.33
C GLN A 82 15.72 4.86 -0.24
N LEU A 83 15.00 5.99 -0.15
CA LEU A 83 13.54 5.99 -0.20
C LEU A 83 13.05 5.37 -1.51
N GLU A 84 13.64 5.77 -2.64
CA GLU A 84 13.29 5.23 -3.94
C GLU A 84 13.54 3.71 -4.01
N GLY A 85 14.68 3.25 -3.58
CA GLY A 85 15.01 1.83 -3.51
C GLY A 85 14.03 1.05 -2.63
N ALA A 86 13.68 1.59 -1.46
CA ALA A 86 12.77 0.93 -0.53
C ALA A 86 11.35 0.80 -1.10
N LEU A 87 10.82 1.83 -1.72
CA LEU A 87 9.43 1.88 -2.13
C LEU A 87 9.18 1.41 -3.57
N LYS A 88 10.11 1.66 -4.51
CA LYS A 88 9.98 1.24 -5.91
C LYS A 88 10.51 -0.17 -6.15
N SER A 89 11.69 -0.47 -5.62
CA SER A 89 12.35 -1.76 -5.84
C SER A 89 11.88 -2.84 -4.87
N ASN A 90 11.08 -2.48 -3.87
CA ASN A 90 10.50 -3.40 -2.89
C ASN A 90 11.52 -4.33 -2.22
N PHE A 91 12.77 -3.86 -2.02
CA PHE A 91 13.82 -4.72 -1.47
C PHE A 91 13.51 -5.19 -0.04
N ALA A 92 12.75 -4.40 0.72
CA ALA A 92 12.33 -4.73 2.07
C ALA A 92 11.01 -5.53 2.13
N LEU A 93 10.14 -5.36 1.14
CA LEU A 93 8.80 -5.95 1.09
C LEU A 93 8.52 -6.54 -0.29
N LYS A 94 8.76 -7.83 -0.45
CA LYS A 94 8.46 -8.54 -1.69
C LYS A 94 6.96 -8.51 -2.00
N HIS A 95 6.60 -8.42 -3.27
CA HIS A 95 5.20 -8.37 -3.72
C HIS A 95 4.39 -7.23 -3.09
N ALA A 96 5.01 -6.06 -2.93
CA ALA A 96 4.36 -4.86 -2.46
C ALA A 96 4.18 -3.85 -3.59
N LEU A 97 3.09 -3.10 -3.53
CA LEU A 97 2.80 -1.96 -4.40
C LEU A 97 2.63 -0.73 -3.52
N HIS A 98 3.45 0.28 -3.72
CA HIS A 98 3.39 1.51 -2.95
C HIS A 98 2.73 2.63 -3.73
N TYR A 99 1.95 3.42 -3.02
CA TYR A 99 1.30 4.61 -3.53
C TYR A 99 1.71 5.82 -2.71
N LEU A 100 2.05 6.91 -3.35
CA LEU A 100 2.14 8.20 -2.67
C LEU A 100 0.72 8.74 -2.39
N VAL A 101 0.55 9.27 -1.21
CA VAL A 101 -0.67 9.98 -0.81
C VAL A 101 -0.47 11.46 -1.15
N GLN A 102 -1.19 11.92 -2.17
CA GLN A 102 -1.14 13.30 -2.63
C GLN A 102 -2.35 14.08 -2.12
N VAL A 103 -2.10 15.24 -1.49
CA VAL A 103 -3.10 16.24 -1.14
C VAL A 103 -2.70 17.57 -1.76
N GLY A 104 -3.58 18.14 -2.58
CA GLY A 104 -3.21 19.29 -3.40
C GLY A 104 -2.06 18.97 -4.35
N HIS A 105 -0.93 19.65 -4.18
CA HIS A 105 0.28 19.46 -4.97
C HIS A 105 1.42 18.77 -4.20
N GLN A 106 1.16 18.28 -2.99
CA GLN A 106 2.17 17.72 -2.11
C GLN A 106 1.91 16.23 -1.85
N ALA A 107 2.97 15.45 -1.79
CA ALA A 107 2.94 14.13 -1.21
C ALA A 107 3.13 14.25 0.30
N ILE A 108 2.17 13.70 1.06
CA ILE A 108 2.15 13.77 2.52
C ILE A 108 2.52 12.46 3.20
N GLY A 109 2.68 11.40 2.42
CA GLY A 109 3.00 10.07 2.93
C GLY A 109 2.90 9.02 1.84
N TRP A 110 2.96 7.78 2.25
CA TRP A 110 2.70 6.63 1.38
C TRP A 110 1.88 5.56 2.08
N VAL A 111 1.30 4.70 1.26
CA VAL A 111 0.59 3.50 1.67
C VAL A 111 1.04 2.33 0.79
N GLY A 112 1.23 1.17 1.38
CA GLY A 112 1.55 -0.07 0.66
C GLY A 112 0.37 -1.04 0.61
N LEU A 113 0.15 -1.66 -0.54
CA LEU A 113 -0.50 -2.95 -0.64
C LEU A 113 0.60 -4.01 -0.54
N ILE A 114 0.61 -4.75 0.54
CA ILE A 114 1.63 -5.75 0.85
C ILE A 114 1.00 -7.14 0.95
N ASN A 115 1.81 -8.18 0.99
CA ASN A 115 1.34 -9.55 1.08
C ASN A 115 0.27 -9.89 0.02
N ILE A 116 0.44 -9.38 -1.19
CA ILE A 116 -0.49 -9.61 -2.29
C ILE A 116 -0.48 -11.08 -2.66
N ARG A 117 -1.62 -11.74 -2.50
CA ARG A 117 -1.85 -13.14 -2.86
C ARG A 117 -2.99 -13.22 -3.86
N GLU A 118 -2.64 -13.09 -5.13
CA GLU A 118 -3.63 -13.03 -6.23
C GLU A 118 -4.52 -14.27 -6.26
N LYS A 119 -3.95 -15.45 -6.01
CA LYS A 119 -4.72 -16.72 -5.98
C LYS A 119 -5.81 -16.74 -4.93
N ASP A 120 -5.58 -16.07 -3.80
CA ASP A 120 -6.50 -15.99 -2.67
C ASP A 120 -7.39 -14.73 -2.75
N GLN A 121 -7.11 -13.84 -3.74
CA GLN A 121 -7.74 -12.51 -3.88
C GLN A 121 -7.61 -11.67 -2.60
N VAL A 122 -6.45 -11.71 -1.96
CA VAL A 122 -6.16 -11.04 -0.70
C VAL A 122 -4.95 -10.13 -0.86
N ALA A 123 -5.03 -8.96 -0.27
CA ALA A 123 -3.91 -8.06 -0.03
C ALA A 123 -4.07 -7.40 1.34
N GLU A 124 -2.97 -6.98 1.90
CA GLU A 124 -2.90 -6.25 3.16
C GLU A 124 -2.58 -4.78 2.88
N ILE A 125 -3.27 -3.88 3.58
CA ILE A 125 -2.88 -2.46 3.60
C ILE A 125 -1.89 -2.28 4.74
N GLY A 126 -0.67 -1.92 4.43
CA GLY A 126 0.40 -1.78 5.41
C GLY A 126 1.52 -0.88 4.92
N ASN A 127 2.62 -0.87 5.66
CA ASN A 127 3.77 -0.01 5.37
C ASN A 127 3.35 1.45 5.19
N LEU A 128 2.67 1.99 6.22
CA LEU A 128 2.07 3.33 6.20
C LEU A 128 3.03 4.36 6.78
N TYR A 129 3.16 5.47 6.10
CA TYR A 129 3.87 6.67 6.57
C TYR A 129 3.02 7.92 6.31
N PHE A 130 2.81 8.72 7.35
CA PHE A 130 2.11 10.00 7.30
C PHE A 130 2.73 11.03 8.24
#